data_c0ac1cc5923741ec15e004bc1a3c0f0e
#
_entry.id   c0ac1cc5923741ec15e004bc1a3c0f0e
#
_cell.length_a   1.000
_cell.length_b   1.000
_cell.length_c   1.000
_cell.angle_alpha   90.00
_cell.angle_beta   90.00
_cell.angle_gamma   90.00
#
_symmetry.space_group_name_H-M   'P 1'
#
loop_
_entity.id
_entity.type
_entity.pdbx_description
1 polymer ?
#
loop_
_entity_poly.entity_id
_entity_poly.type
_entity_poly.pdbx_seq_one_letter_code
_entity_poly.pdbx_strand_id
1 'polypeptide(L)'
;IHKKQPFQRLFFMYNLIYMELVHDGFLYTALFLTLYFQVFMLLTYFGWSKKEKYPGFAENELPSVSIMIPCWNEETTVVKTIESLLGLNYPKEKLFVVVIDDGSTDNTWQVVQQFANHPQVRLLQKKNEGSKFAALNYGLDNIHTDIVGCLDADSRVDIEALRHSILPFSNPDIMCVVPSMVIDSPKTFWQHMQKPEYELGIYMRNVFSSLNSLYITPGPFSIFRKSVFDKIGYYNEAHHTEDLEFALRMQMNGMRIVHAPDSLVYTHGPKTWPTLLKQRVRWTYGFLRNMLSDYRYMFFKKDLGNLGTFILPFAMLSNLITIIAFPFLIWGLVSSIYKFGIEWVSRGFDIKTPSFDLFYTNNQSYAYISLLLLIITFLIVYISRRSILRTRLLSFDLLTFFIYPFFASWWVIKSAYNFVTSKKSAWR
;
A
#
# COMPACT_ATOMS: atom_id res chain seq x y z
N ILE A 1 -27.21 -9.17 -56.43
CA ILE A 1 -26.97 -9.29 -54.93
C ILE A 1 -25.47 -9.25 -54.57
N HIS A 2 -24.51 -9.19 -55.50
CA HIS A 2 -23.06 -9.33 -55.23
C HIS A 2 -22.23 -8.04 -55.06
N LYS A 3 -22.82 -6.85 -55.02
CA LYS A 3 -22.03 -5.57 -54.93
C LYS A 3 -21.81 -4.99 -53.51
N LYS A 4 -22.33 -5.59 -52.43
CA LYS A 4 -22.14 -5.08 -51.05
C LYS A 4 -20.93 -5.64 -50.31
N GLN A 5 -20.28 -6.68 -50.82
CA GLN A 5 -19.11 -7.32 -50.14
C GLN A 5 -17.87 -6.46 -50.05
N PRO A 6 -17.40 -5.67 -51.05
CA PRO A 6 -16.16 -4.93 -50.96
C PRO A 6 -16.24 -3.78 -49.93
N PHE A 7 -17.40 -3.12 -49.78
CA PHE A 7 -17.56 -2.01 -48.84
C PHE A 7 -17.56 -2.50 -47.39
N GLN A 8 -18.16 -3.63 -47.10
CA GLN A 8 -18.13 -4.24 -45.75
C GLN A 8 -16.71 -4.70 -45.38
N ARG A 9 -15.93 -5.24 -46.31
CA ARG A 9 -14.53 -5.62 -46.10
C ARG A 9 -13.64 -4.39 -45.87
N LEU A 10 -13.80 -3.32 -46.62
CA LEU A 10 -13.08 -2.07 -46.45
C LEU A 10 -13.43 -1.41 -45.11
N PHE A 11 -14.67 -1.38 -44.73
CA PHE A 11 -15.14 -0.86 -43.44
C PHE A 11 -14.59 -1.70 -42.28
N PHE A 12 -14.57 -3.03 -42.40
CA PHE A 12 -14.00 -3.92 -41.40
C PHE A 12 -12.47 -3.75 -41.29
N MET A 13 -11.75 -3.67 -42.42
CA MET A 13 -10.32 -3.38 -42.42
C MET A 13 -9.96 -2.02 -41.82
N TYR A 14 -10.74 -0.98 -42.15
CA TYR A 14 -10.57 0.35 -41.58
C TYR A 14 -10.73 0.33 -40.04
N ASN A 15 -11.79 -0.31 -39.55
CA ASN A 15 -12.00 -0.45 -38.10
C ASN A 15 -10.90 -1.26 -37.43
N LEU A 16 -10.37 -2.26 -38.09
CA LEU A 16 -9.26 -3.08 -37.54
C LEU A 16 -7.97 -2.25 -37.42
N ILE A 17 -7.61 -1.51 -38.46
CA ILE A 17 -6.45 -0.61 -38.47
C ILE A 17 -6.62 0.51 -37.42
N TYR A 18 -7.82 1.09 -37.34
CA TYR A 18 -8.13 2.13 -36.36
C TYR A 18 -7.99 1.59 -34.92
N MET A 19 -8.52 0.38 -34.66
CA MET A 19 -8.40 -0.26 -33.34
C MET A 19 -6.95 -0.59 -32.98
N GLU A 20 -6.12 -1.04 -33.93
CA GLU A 20 -4.69 -1.25 -33.73
C GLU A 20 -3.97 0.07 -33.40
N LEU A 21 -4.25 1.14 -34.14
CA LEU A 21 -3.63 2.45 -33.91
C LEU A 21 -3.99 3.03 -32.52
N VAL A 22 -5.25 2.88 -32.10
CA VAL A 22 -5.71 3.30 -30.77
C VAL A 22 -5.07 2.46 -29.68
N HIS A 23 -4.98 1.15 -29.88
CA HIS A 23 -4.33 0.23 -28.96
C HIS A 23 -2.84 0.58 -28.79
N ASP A 24 -2.11 0.76 -29.89
CA ASP A 24 -0.68 1.08 -29.85
C ASP A 24 -0.44 2.46 -29.24
N GLY A 25 -1.24 3.47 -29.59
CA GLY A 25 -1.17 4.79 -28.98
C GLY A 25 -1.38 4.76 -27.47
N PHE A 26 -2.37 3.99 -27.00
CA PHE A 26 -2.62 3.78 -25.59
C PHE A 26 -1.45 3.05 -24.91
N LEU A 27 -0.96 1.95 -25.51
CA LEU A 27 0.14 1.14 -24.99
C LEU A 27 1.41 1.98 -24.80
N TYR A 28 1.84 2.70 -25.85
CA TYR A 28 3.02 3.55 -25.76
C TYR A 28 2.87 4.66 -24.72
N THR A 29 1.70 5.27 -24.64
CA THR A 29 1.42 6.30 -23.63
C THR A 29 1.52 5.73 -22.20
N ALA A 30 0.91 4.57 -21.96
CA ALA A 30 0.95 3.90 -20.65
C ALA A 30 2.38 3.49 -20.27
N LEU A 31 3.15 2.91 -21.20
CA LEU A 31 4.54 2.54 -21.00
C LEU A 31 5.41 3.77 -20.72
N PHE A 32 5.24 4.85 -21.47
CA PHE A 32 5.97 6.10 -21.27
C PHE A 32 5.69 6.71 -19.88
N LEU A 33 4.42 6.81 -19.50
CA LEU A 33 4.05 7.35 -18.19
C LEU A 33 4.60 6.50 -17.04
N THR A 34 4.55 5.17 -17.19
CA THR A 34 5.11 4.25 -16.19
C THR A 34 6.63 4.39 -16.09
N LEU A 35 7.32 4.47 -17.23
CA LEU A 35 8.78 4.69 -17.28
C LEU A 35 9.15 6.02 -16.66
N TYR A 36 8.46 7.09 -17.03
CA TYR A 36 8.68 8.41 -16.47
C TYR A 36 8.56 8.39 -14.94
N PHE A 37 7.51 7.78 -14.41
CA PHE A 37 7.31 7.68 -12.97
C PHE A 37 8.41 6.87 -12.28
N GLN A 38 8.77 5.70 -12.82
CA GLN A 38 9.84 4.88 -12.24
C GLN A 38 11.20 5.59 -12.24
N VAL A 39 11.54 6.24 -13.35
CA VAL A 39 12.79 7.03 -13.45
C VAL A 39 12.77 8.21 -12.49
N PHE A 40 11.66 8.95 -12.41
CA PHE A 40 11.49 10.03 -11.45
C PHE A 40 11.71 9.54 -10.00
N MET A 41 11.11 8.40 -9.64
CA MET A 41 11.26 7.81 -8.30
C MET A 41 12.71 7.39 -8.01
N LEU A 42 13.40 6.81 -8.99
CA LEU A 42 14.81 6.45 -8.87
C LEU A 42 15.72 7.66 -8.71
N LEU A 43 15.56 8.66 -9.55
CA LEU A 43 16.34 9.91 -9.48
C LEU A 43 16.11 10.63 -8.15
N THR A 44 14.87 10.66 -7.67
CA THR A 44 14.53 11.21 -6.36
C THR A 44 15.24 10.45 -5.24
N TYR A 45 15.22 9.11 -5.29
CA TYR A 45 15.89 8.29 -4.29
C TYR A 45 17.40 8.55 -4.23
N PHE A 46 18.08 8.59 -5.37
CA PHE A 46 19.53 8.83 -5.43
C PHE A 46 19.90 10.31 -5.19
N GLY A 47 19.09 11.25 -5.65
CA GLY A 47 19.30 12.68 -5.43
C GLY A 47 19.16 13.07 -3.96
N TRP A 48 18.36 12.32 -3.20
CA TRP A 48 18.12 12.52 -1.77
C TRP A 48 19.13 11.77 -0.88
N SER A 49 20.32 11.49 -1.38
CA SER A 49 21.35 10.74 -0.66
C SER A 49 21.82 11.40 0.67
N LYS A 50 21.51 12.67 0.91
CA LYS A 50 21.65 13.32 2.22
C LYS A 50 20.43 12.99 3.07
N LYS A 51 20.44 11.81 3.72
CA LYS A 51 19.47 11.49 4.78
C LYS A 51 19.38 12.67 5.75
N GLU A 52 18.17 13.15 5.97
CA GLU A 52 17.93 14.14 7.02
C GLU A 52 18.45 13.54 8.33
N LYS A 53 19.37 14.25 8.97
CA LYS A 53 19.92 13.80 10.24
C LYS A 53 19.12 14.43 11.35
N TYR A 54 18.58 13.61 12.21
CA TYR A 54 17.88 14.05 13.40
C TYR A 54 18.86 14.02 14.57
N PRO A 55 18.91 15.08 15.41
CA PRO A 55 19.84 15.13 16.56
C PRO A 55 19.56 14.04 17.58
N GLY A 56 18.30 13.55 17.63
CA GLY A 56 17.86 12.58 18.62
C GLY A 56 17.49 13.23 19.95
N PHE A 57 17.27 12.38 20.94
CA PHE A 57 16.95 12.77 22.31
C PHE A 57 18.00 12.16 23.24
N ALA A 58 18.36 12.88 24.32
CA ALA A 58 19.02 12.26 25.46
C ALA A 58 18.03 11.28 26.13
N GLU A 59 18.54 10.26 26.82
CA GLU A 59 17.70 9.19 27.39
C GLU A 59 16.60 9.73 28.35
N ASN A 60 16.94 10.74 29.13
CA ASN A 60 16.03 11.43 30.05
C ASN A 60 15.00 12.34 29.34
N GLU A 61 15.27 12.75 28.07
CA GLU A 61 14.44 13.65 27.28
C GLU A 61 13.50 12.90 26.34
N LEU A 62 13.59 11.58 26.28
CA LEU A 62 12.67 10.77 25.47
C LEU A 62 11.22 11.10 25.83
N PRO A 63 10.32 11.33 24.86
CA PRO A 63 8.93 11.66 25.11
C PRO A 63 8.15 10.49 25.70
N SER A 64 7.03 10.77 26.36
CA SER A 64 6.08 9.75 26.76
C SER A 64 5.27 9.28 25.56
N VAL A 65 5.03 7.95 25.45
CA VAL A 65 4.37 7.32 24.29
C VAL A 65 3.27 6.40 24.76
N SER A 66 2.10 6.51 24.12
CA SER A 66 1.02 5.54 24.25
C SER A 66 0.76 4.86 22.90
N ILE A 67 0.72 3.52 22.90
CA ILE A 67 0.37 2.74 21.71
C ILE A 67 -0.99 2.09 21.92
N MET A 68 -1.96 2.43 21.07
CA MET A 68 -3.30 1.87 21.05
C MET A 68 -3.35 0.56 20.29
N ILE A 69 -4.04 -0.43 20.83
CA ILE A 69 -4.32 -1.72 20.17
C ILE A 69 -5.84 -1.88 20.11
N PRO A 70 -6.50 -1.46 19.02
CA PRO A 70 -7.92 -1.74 18.82
C PRO A 70 -8.11 -3.22 18.51
N CYS A 71 -8.94 -3.91 19.27
CA CYS A 71 -9.18 -5.35 19.17
C CYS A 71 -10.67 -5.64 18.92
N TRP A 72 -10.93 -6.59 18.02
CA TRP A 72 -12.25 -7.18 17.83
C TRP A 72 -12.10 -8.59 17.28
N ASN A 73 -12.39 -9.62 18.14
CA ASN A 73 -12.22 -11.04 17.84
C ASN A 73 -10.78 -11.39 17.43
N GLU A 74 -9.84 -11.09 18.32
CA GLU A 74 -8.40 -11.29 18.14
C GLU A 74 -7.77 -12.15 19.25
N GLU A 75 -8.53 -13.10 19.81
CA GLU A 75 -8.10 -13.94 20.94
C GLU A 75 -6.78 -14.68 20.70
N THR A 76 -6.44 -14.97 19.42
CA THR A 76 -5.24 -15.75 19.07
C THR A 76 -3.99 -14.91 18.83
N THR A 77 -4.12 -13.60 18.65
CA THR A 77 -3.05 -12.69 18.20
C THR A 77 -2.69 -11.61 19.20
N VAL A 78 -3.69 -11.04 19.87
CA VAL A 78 -3.55 -9.83 20.71
C VAL A 78 -2.49 -9.98 21.81
N VAL A 79 -2.37 -11.14 22.45
CA VAL A 79 -1.37 -11.36 23.51
C VAL A 79 0.05 -11.13 22.98
N LYS A 80 0.39 -11.73 21.85
CA LYS A 80 1.71 -11.58 21.21
C LYS A 80 1.98 -10.12 20.77
N THR A 81 0.95 -9.41 20.36
CA THR A 81 1.04 -7.99 20.01
C THR A 81 1.39 -7.16 21.25
N ILE A 82 0.69 -7.38 22.39
CA ILE A 82 0.99 -6.71 23.66
C ILE A 82 2.42 -7.03 24.12
N GLU A 83 2.80 -8.31 24.11
CA GLU A 83 4.16 -8.74 24.51
C GLU A 83 5.25 -8.10 23.65
N SER A 84 5.01 -7.94 22.34
CA SER A 84 5.97 -7.28 21.45
C SER A 84 6.20 -5.80 21.80
N LEU A 85 5.15 -5.11 22.25
CA LEU A 85 5.24 -3.72 22.71
C LEU A 85 5.93 -3.60 24.08
N LEU A 86 5.63 -4.51 25.01
CA LEU A 86 6.27 -4.55 26.32
C LEU A 86 7.77 -4.91 26.24
N GLY A 87 8.15 -5.62 25.16
CA GLY A 87 9.55 -5.97 24.86
C GLY A 87 10.36 -4.86 24.21
N LEU A 88 9.78 -3.72 23.86
CA LEU A 88 10.48 -2.62 23.19
C LEU A 88 11.63 -2.06 24.04
N ASN A 89 12.73 -1.72 23.37
CA ASN A 89 13.86 -1.00 23.95
C ASN A 89 13.49 0.48 24.18
N TYR A 90 12.69 0.73 25.22
CA TYR A 90 12.23 2.08 25.59
C TYR A 90 12.06 2.16 27.12
N PRO A 91 12.26 3.33 27.76
CA PRO A 91 12.06 3.47 29.20
C PRO A 91 10.66 3.04 29.62
N LYS A 92 10.57 2.12 30.58
CA LYS A 92 9.30 1.49 30.97
C LYS A 92 8.28 2.48 31.50
N GLU A 93 8.72 3.51 32.19
CA GLU A 93 7.90 4.58 32.76
C GLU A 93 7.39 5.57 31.70
N LYS A 94 7.91 5.51 30.48
CA LYS A 94 7.51 6.40 29.35
C LYS A 94 6.72 5.69 28.25
N LEU A 95 6.53 4.36 28.35
CA LEU A 95 5.79 3.57 27.36
C LEU A 95 4.51 2.99 27.97
N PHE A 96 3.39 3.27 27.35
CA PHE A 96 2.06 2.78 27.76
C PHE A 96 1.38 2.05 26.58
N VAL A 97 0.75 0.93 26.87
CA VAL A 97 0.00 0.12 25.93
C VAL A 97 -1.49 0.23 26.30
N VAL A 98 -2.30 0.73 25.40
CA VAL A 98 -3.75 0.91 25.62
C VAL A 98 -4.48 -0.09 24.73
N VAL A 99 -4.98 -1.15 25.33
CA VAL A 99 -5.77 -2.19 24.64
C VAL A 99 -7.24 -1.78 24.67
N ILE A 100 -7.88 -1.72 23.50
CA ILE A 100 -9.26 -1.30 23.35
C ILE A 100 -10.06 -2.45 22.75
N ASP A 101 -10.81 -3.15 23.59
CA ASP A 101 -11.74 -4.19 23.12
C ASP A 101 -13.05 -3.54 22.64
N ASP A 102 -13.27 -3.60 21.32
CA ASP A 102 -14.46 -3.05 20.66
C ASP A 102 -15.64 -4.05 20.69
N GLY A 103 -15.93 -4.60 21.88
CA GLY A 103 -17.05 -5.52 22.11
C GLY A 103 -16.86 -6.86 21.38
N SER A 104 -15.73 -7.51 21.57
CA SER A 104 -15.46 -8.85 21.05
C SER A 104 -16.47 -9.88 21.51
N THR A 105 -16.76 -10.85 20.66
CA THR A 105 -17.68 -11.97 20.93
C THR A 105 -16.97 -13.29 21.19
N ASP A 106 -15.65 -13.33 20.99
CA ASP A 106 -14.76 -14.44 21.33
C ASP A 106 -14.09 -14.20 22.71
N ASN A 107 -13.01 -14.92 23.01
CA ASN A 107 -12.29 -14.82 24.28
C ASN A 107 -11.26 -13.65 24.30
N THR A 108 -11.32 -12.70 23.38
CA THR A 108 -10.34 -11.60 23.31
C THR A 108 -10.25 -10.84 24.63
N TRP A 109 -11.39 -10.46 25.22
CA TRP A 109 -11.43 -9.74 26.51
C TRP A 109 -10.82 -10.58 27.65
N GLN A 110 -11.12 -11.87 27.70
CA GLN A 110 -10.62 -12.78 28.74
C GLN A 110 -9.09 -12.94 28.66
N VAL A 111 -8.54 -13.10 27.45
CA VAL A 111 -7.09 -13.31 27.31
C VAL A 111 -6.27 -12.05 27.61
N VAL A 112 -6.82 -10.84 27.40
CA VAL A 112 -6.11 -9.60 27.76
C VAL A 112 -6.11 -9.32 29.26
N GLN A 113 -7.02 -9.90 30.04
CA GLN A 113 -7.10 -9.71 31.50
C GLN A 113 -5.82 -10.12 32.25
N GLN A 114 -5.00 -11.02 31.69
CA GLN A 114 -3.69 -11.36 32.26
C GLN A 114 -2.76 -10.14 32.42
N PHE A 115 -3.02 -9.06 31.66
CA PHE A 115 -2.26 -7.81 31.75
C PHE A 115 -2.92 -6.73 32.61
N ALA A 116 -4.06 -7.01 33.26
CA ALA A 116 -4.84 -5.99 34.00
C ALA A 116 -4.05 -5.30 35.12
N ASN A 117 -3.08 -6.02 35.74
CA ASN A 117 -2.22 -5.49 36.80
C ASN A 117 -0.82 -5.04 36.30
N HIS A 118 -0.59 -5.04 34.97
CA HIS A 118 0.69 -4.63 34.43
C HIS A 118 0.79 -3.08 34.40
N PRO A 119 1.85 -2.47 34.98
CA PRO A 119 1.92 -1.01 35.17
C PRO A 119 1.92 -0.20 33.86
N GLN A 120 2.34 -0.81 32.75
CA GLN A 120 2.38 -0.17 31.43
C GLN A 120 1.11 -0.43 30.61
N VAL A 121 0.19 -1.30 31.05
CA VAL A 121 -0.98 -1.71 30.22
C VAL A 121 -2.27 -1.15 30.81
N ARG A 122 -3.04 -0.53 29.96
CA ARG A 122 -4.41 -0.09 30.28
C ARG A 122 -5.39 -0.83 29.40
N LEU A 123 -6.36 -1.50 30.02
CA LEU A 123 -7.43 -2.21 29.32
C LEU A 123 -8.69 -1.36 29.29
N LEU A 124 -9.23 -1.15 28.11
CA LEU A 124 -10.48 -0.43 27.86
C LEU A 124 -11.44 -1.36 27.11
N GLN A 125 -12.71 -1.34 27.50
CA GLN A 125 -13.76 -2.09 26.80
C GLN A 125 -14.90 -1.14 26.45
N LYS A 126 -15.45 -1.30 25.25
CA LYS A 126 -16.60 -0.54 24.78
C LYS A 126 -17.57 -1.42 24.00
N LYS A 127 -18.80 -0.96 23.82
CA LYS A 127 -19.75 -1.62 22.91
C LYS A 127 -19.27 -1.47 21.46
N ASN A 128 -19.39 -2.52 20.68
CA ASN A 128 -19.01 -2.50 19.27
C ASN A 128 -19.86 -1.51 18.48
N GLU A 129 -19.21 -0.61 17.77
CA GLU A 129 -19.82 0.35 16.85
C GLU A 129 -19.52 0.01 15.37
N GLY A 130 -18.92 -1.16 15.10
CA GLY A 130 -18.67 -1.66 13.76
C GLY A 130 -17.55 -0.94 13.01
N SER A 131 -16.66 -0.22 13.72
CA SER A 131 -15.62 0.57 13.05
C SER A 131 -14.37 0.77 13.90
N LYS A 132 -13.20 0.61 13.26
CA LYS A 132 -11.89 0.80 13.90
C LYS A 132 -11.70 2.24 14.39
N PHE A 133 -12.14 3.24 13.62
CA PHE A 133 -11.96 4.65 14.00
C PHE A 133 -12.66 4.98 15.32
N ALA A 134 -13.83 4.39 15.60
CA ALA A 134 -14.53 4.62 16.87
C ALA A 134 -13.75 4.05 18.07
N ALA A 135 -13.13 2.88 17.92
CA ALA A 135 -12.25 2.32 18.94
C ALA A 135 -11.00 3.19 19.16
N LEU A 136 -10.38 3.67 18.09
CA LEU A 136 -9.22 4.58 18.17
C LEU A 136 -9.58 5.89 18.86
N ASN A 137 -10.71 6.50 18.52
CA ASN A 137 -11.18 7.74 19.14
C ASN A 137 -11.46 7.57 20.64
N TYR A 138 -12.09 6.46 21.00
CA TYR A 138 -12.30 6.12 22.43
C TYR A 138 -10.96 5.94 23.19
N GLY A 139 -9.96 5.35 22.53
CA GLY A 139 -8.61 5.26 23.09
C GLY A 139 -7.96 6.63 23.27
N LEU A 140 -8.07 7.52 22.28
CA LEU A 140 -7.51 8.88 22.31
C LEU A 140 -8.02 9.73 23.48
N ASP A 141 -9.30 9.59 23.84
CA ASP A 141 -9.89 10.28 25.02
C ASP A 141 -9.26 9.84 26.35
N ASN A 142 -8.60 8.68 26.34
CA ASN A 142 -7.99 8.07 27.51
C ASN A 142 -6.47 8.19 27.57
N ILE A 143 -5.85 8.98 26.67
CA ILE A 143 -4.39 9.12 26.52
C ILE A 143 -3.95 10.56 26.79
N HIS A 144 -2.88 10.70 27.60
CA HIS A 144 -2.32 12.00 27.99
C HIS A 144 -0.81 12.12 27.68
N THR A 145 -0.23 11.19 26.91
CA THR A 145 1.18 11.20 26.53
C THR A 145 1.46 12.17 25.39
N ASP A 146 2.74 12.56 25.23
CA ASP A 146 3.20 13.50 24.20
C ASP A 146 3.03 12.94 22.79
N ILE A 147 3.23 11.63 22.68
CA ILE A 147 3.21 10.86 21.43
C ILE A 147 2.15 9.74 21.53
N VAL A 148 1.45 9.54 20.44
CA VAL A 148 0.40 8.51 20.34
C VAL A 148 0.64 7.68 19.09
N GLY A 149 0.52 6.36 19.21
CA GLY A 149 0.58 5.42 18.09
C GLY A 149 -0.59 4.46 18.09
N CYS A 150 -0.73 3.72 16.99
CA CYS A 150 -1.67 2.62 16.87
C CYS A 150 -0.95 1.39 16.35
N LEU A 151 -1.26 0.19 16.85
CA LEU A 151 -0.79 -1.09 16.32
C LEU A 151 -1.97 -2.04 16.15
N ASP A 152 -2.08 -2.67 14.99
CA ASP A 152 -3.13 -3.66 14.76
C ASP A 152 -2.91 -4.91 15.63
N ALA A 153 -3.99 -5.51 16.14
CA ALA A 153 -3.94 -6.59 17.12
C ALA A 153 -3.36 -7.92 16.59
N ASP A 154 -3.09 -8.00 15.29
CA ASP A 154 -2.44 -9.12 14.60
C ASP A 154 -0.99 -8.84 14.17
N SER A 155 -0.45 -7.69 14.57
CA SER A 155 0.88 -7.21 14.19
C SER A 155 1.84 -7.23 15.37
N ARG A 156 3.14 -7.24 15.08
CA ARG A 156 4.22 -7.15 16.09
C ARG A 156 5.31 -6.20 15.61
N VAL A 157 6.06 -5.67 16.54
CA VAL A 157 7.11 -4.67 16.27
C VAL A 157 8.50 -5.25 16.57
N ASP A 158 9.51 -4.73 15.84
CA ASP A 158 10.90 -4.98 16.17
C ASP A 158 11.25 -4.30 17.50
N ILE A 159 12.20 -4.86 18.26
CA ILE A 159 12.61 -4.35 19.58
C ILE A 159 13.08 -2.88 19.53
N GLU A 160 13.69 -2.44 18.43
CA GLU A 160 14.19 -1.07 18.23
C GLU A 160 13.20 -0.17 17.47
N ALA A 161 12.04 -0.69 17.05
CA ALA A 161 11.11 0.03 16.19
C ALA A 161 10.68 1.37 16.77
N LEU A 162 10.39 1.44 18.07
CA LEU A 162 9.95 2.66 18.71
C LEU A 162 11.07 3.71 18.75
N ARG A 163 12.31 3.34 19.08
CA ARG A 163 13.45 4.26 19.07
C ARG A 163 13.66 4.86 17.69
N HIS A 164 13.58 4.04 16.64
CA HIS A 164 13.68 4.52 15.27
C HIS A 164 12.52 5.45 14.87
N SER A 165 11.32 5.19 15.36
CA SER A 165 10.16 6.04 15.10
C SER A 165 10.16 7.35 15.91
N ILE A 166 10.76 7.37 17.08
CA ILE A 166 10.82 8.58 17.93
C ILE A 166 11.92 9.54 17.48
N LEU A 167 13.01 9.04 16.92
CA LEU A 167 14.16 9.83 16.50
C LEU A 167 13.79 11.07 15.65
N PRO A 168 12.91 10.98 14.61
CA PRO A 168 12.54 12.14 13.81
C PRO A 168 11.82 13.24 14.60
N PHE A 169 11.12 12.91 15.68
CA PHE A 169 10.42 13.90 16.50
C PHE A 169 11.34 14.85 17.27
N SER A 170 12.66 14.63 17.26
CA SER A 170 13.61 15.65 17.73
C SER A 170 13.58 16.92 16.87
N ASN A 171 13.03 16.86 15.65
CA ASN A 171 12.63 18.02 14.88
C ASN A 171 11.15 18.38 15.20
N PRO A 172 10.87 19.59 15.75
CA PRO A 172 9.51 19.99 16.14
C PRO A 172 8.51 20.07 14.97
N ASP A 173 8.99 20.23 13.72
CA ASP A 173 8.12 20.30 12.53
C ASP A 173 7.50 18.96 12.15
N ILE A 174 8.07 17.86 12.65
CA ILE A 174 7.55 16.52 12.33
C ILE A 174 6.38 16.19 13.23
N MET A 175 5.25 15.92 12.59
CA MET A 175 3.97 15.66 13.25
C MET A 175 3.57 14.19 13.24
N CYS A 176 4.07 13.42 12.26
CA CYS A 176 3.83 11.99 12.17
C CYS A 176 5.04 11.26 11.60
N VAL A 177 5.27 10.05 12.12
CA VAL A 177 6.29 9.11 11.62
C VAL A 177 5.62 7.80 11.27
N VAL A 178 5.85 7.32 10.03
CA VAL A 178 5.31 6.05 9.54
C VAL A 178 6.41 4.99 9.46
N PRO A 179 6.13 3.73 9.81
CA PRO A 179 7.09 2.64 9.86
C PRO A 179 7.26 1.93 8.51
N SER A 180 8.21 1.03 8.46
CA SER A 180 8.39 0.00 7.43
C SER A 180 7.59 -1.25 7.78
N MET A 181 6.57 -1.57 7.00
CA MET A 181 5.76 -2.77 7.19
C MET A 181 6.30 -3.92 6.36
N VAL A 182 6.40 -5.11 6.96
CA VAL A 182 6.92 -6.33 6.34
C VAL A 182 5.92 -7.48 6.58
N ILE A 183 5.72 -8.31 5.56
CA ILE A 183 4.95 -9.55 5.73
C ILE A 183 5.78 -10.55 6.53
N ASP A 184 5.24 -10.94 7.68
CA ASP A 184 5.86 -11.92 8.56
C ASP A 184 5.66 -13.34 8.05
N SER A 185 6.76 -14.09 7.94
CA SER A 185 6.78 -15.54 7.70
C SER A 185 5.72 -16.03 6.71
N PRO A 186 5.77 -15.61 5.42
CA PRO A 186 4.76 -16.00 4.43
C PRO A 186 4.72 -17.52 4.26
N LYS A 187 3.51 -18.11 4.30
CA LYS A 187 3.27 -19.56 4.20
C LYS A 187 2.45 -19.95 2.97
N THR A 188 1.63 -19.02 2.47
CA THR A 188 0.75 -19.27 1.32
C THR A 188 1.24 -18.51 0.09
N PHE A 189 0.85 -18.98 -1.10
CA PHE A 189 1.11 -18.30 -2.36
C PHE A 189 0.74 -16.80 -2.29
N TRP A 190 -0.43 -16.50 -1.75
CA TRP A 190 -0.93 -15.13 -1.63
C TRP A 190 -0.07 -14.26 -0.70
N GLN A 191 0.44 -14.82 0.39
CA GLN A 191 1.36 -14.10 1.28
C GLN A 191 2.74 -13.89 0.63
N HIS A 192 3.26 -14.88 -0.09
CA HIS A 192 4.49 -14.74 -0.87
C HIS A 192 4.37 -13.65 -1.95
N MET A 193 3.21 -13.54 -2.61
CA MET A 193 2.95 -12.50 -3.60
C MET A 193 2.89 -11.10 -2.98
N GLN A 194 2.38 -10.96 -1.75
CA GLN A 194 2.28 -9.67 -1.06
C GLN A 194 3.63 -9.17 -0.51
N LYS A 195 4.58 -10.06 -0.23
CA LYS A 195 5.86 -9.68 0.38
C LYS A 195 6.65 -8.68 -0.47
N PRO A 196 6.93 -8.91 -1.76
CA PRO A 196 7.59 -7.91 -2.62
C PRO A 196 6.80 -6.61 -2.78
N GLU A 197 5.47 -6.67 -2.74
CA GLU A 197 4.61 -5.48 -2.76
C GLU A 197 4.86 -4.60 -1.53
N TYR A 198 4.94 -5.18 -0.33
CA TYR A 198 5.25 -4.44 0.89
C TYR A 198 6.68 -3.87 0.87
N GLU A 199 7.64 -4.63 0.35
CA GLU A 199 9.02 -4.19 0.15
C GLU A 199 9.09 -2.98 -0.80
N LEU A 200 8.37 -3.03 -1.94
CA LEU A 200 8.21 -1.90 -2.84
C LEU A 200 7.53 -0.71 -2.15
N GLY A 201 6.51 -0.98 -1.32
CA GLY A 201 5.83 0.03 -0.52
C GLY A 201 6.76 0.75 0.46
N ILE A 202 7.78 0.09 1.02
CA ILE A 202 8.80 0.72 1.86
C ILE A 202 9.64 1.70 1.03
N TYR A 203 10.10 1.28 -0.15
CA TYR A 203 10.83 2.15 -1.08
C TYR A 203 10.00 3.39 -1.45
N MET A 204 8.73 3.20 -1.81
CA MET A 204 7.82 4.28 -2.19
C MET A 204 7.61 5.27 -1.04
N ARG A 205 7.39 4.78 0.20
CA ARG A 205 7.26 5.64 1.38
C ARG A 205 8.52 6.45 1.64
N ASN A 206 9.69 5.86 1.44
CA ASN A 206 10.96 6.57 1.60
C ASN A 206 11.08 7.74 0.61
N VAL A 207 10.75 7.49 -0.67
CA VAL A 207 10.76 8.55 -1.69
C VAL A 207 9.68 9.60 -1.44
N PHE A 208 8.44 9.20 -1.10
CA PHE A 208 7.36 10.16 -0.80
C PHE A 208 7.66 11.01 0.44
N SER A 209 8.32 10.42 1.44
CA SER A 209 8.80 11.15 2.61
C SER A 209 9.75 12.28 2.21
N SER A 210 10.71 12.00 1.32
CA SER A 210 11.67 12.99 0.83
C SER A 210 11.02 14.14 0.05
N LEU A 211 9.89 13.85 -0.59
CA LEU A 211 9.10 14.84 -1.35
C LEU A 211 8.04 15.55 -0.49
N ASN A 212 8.00 15.30 0.83
CA ASN A 212 6.92 15.73 1.72
C ASN A 212 5.52 15.37 1.18
N SER A 213 5.39 14.16 0.63
CA SER A 213 4.21 13.72 -0.13
C SER A 213 3.62 12.41 0.39
N LEU A 214 3.89 12.04 1.63
CA LEU A 214 3.24 10.91 2.28
C LEU A 214 1.76 11.24 2.52
N TYR A 215 0.87 10.43 1.97
CA TYR A 215 -0.58 10.62 2.02
C TYR A 215 -1.31 9.41 2.63
N ILE A 216 -0.58 8.48 3.22
CA ILE A 216 -1.11 7.34 3.99
C ILE A 216 -0.27 7.20 5.26
N THR A 217 -0.94 7.13 6.40
CA THR A 217 -0.35 6.79 7.70
C THR A 217 -0.82 5.39 8.11
N PRO A 218 -0.15 4.31 7.67
CA PRO A 218 -0.62 2.95 7.86
C PRO A 218 -1.03 2.67 9.31
N GLY A 219 -2.17 1.98 9.50
CA GLY A 219 -2.67 1.65 10.84
C GLY A 219 -1.63 1.00 11.75
N PRO A 220 -0.88 -0.02 11.29
CA PRO A 220 0.17 -0.61 12.10
C PRO A 220 1.34 0.34 12.37
N PHE A 221 1.44 0.83 13.59
CA PHE A 221 2.57 1.56 14.17
C PHE A 221 2.90 2.93 13.54
N SER A 222 1.94 3.62 12.94
CA SER A 222 2.08 5.06 12.68
C SER A 222 1.99 5.81 14.00
N ILE A 223 2.90 6.76 14.19
CA ILE A 223 3.10 7.47 15.47
C ILE A 223 2.94 8.97 15.22
N PHE A 224 2.21 9.64 16.09
CA PHE A 224 1.80 11.03 15.94
C PHE A 224 2.14 11.84 17.18
N ARG A 225 2.45 13.14 17.05
CA ARG A 225 2.33 14.06 18.17
C ARG A 225 0.86 14.14 18.59
N LYS A 226 0.60 14.10 19.90
CA LYS A 226 -0.78 14.24 20.43
C LYS A 226 -1.44 15.55 19.94
N SER A 227 -0.66 16.61 19.82
CA SER A 227 -1.12 17.93 19.33
C SER A 227 -1.69 17.91 17.91
N VAL A 228 -1.45 16.86 17.10
CA VAL A 228 -2.11 16.70 15.80
C VAL A 228 -3.61 16.56 15.97
N PHE A 229 -4.03 15.69 16.91
CA PHE A 229 -5.45 15.45 17.19
C PHE A 229 -6.14 16.68 17.79
N ASP A 230 -5.41 17.49 18.55
CA ASP A 230 -5.93 18.74 19.09
C ASP A 230 -6.16 19.80 18.01
N LYS A 231 -5.34 19.79 16.94
CA LYS A 231 -5.39 20.77 15.85
C LYS A 231 -6.39 20.42 14.75
N ILE A 232 -6.45 19.14 14.33
CA ILE A 232 -7.26 18.74 13.18
C ILE A 232 -8.39 17.78 13.53
N GLY A 233 -8.59 17.48 14.82
CA GLY A 233 -9.62 16.54 15.30
C GLY A 233 -9.22 15.07 15.18
N TYR A 234 -10.07 14.21 15.64
CA TYR A 234 -9.89 12.76 15.70
C TYR A 234 -10.12 12.07 14.35
N TYR A 235 -10.06 10.74 14.33
CA TYR A 235 -10.31 9.96 13.11
C TYR A 235 -11.76 10.06 12.66
N ASN A 236 -11.97 10.13 11.35
CA ASN A 236 -13.28 10.09 10.72
C ASN A 236 -13.62 8.68 10.21
N GLU A 237 -14.88 8.40 9.89
CA GLU A 237 -15.33 7.12 9.31
C GLU A 237 -14.61 6.79 7.97
N ALA A 238 -14.39 7.79 7.13
CA ALA A 238 -13.54 7.81 5.94
C ALA A 238 -13.62 6.55 5.03
N HIS A 239 -14.82 6.00 4.83
CA HIS A 239 -15.04 4.84 3.96
C HIS A 239 -14.17 3.62 4.31
N HIS A 240 -13.87 3.40 5.60
CA HIS A 240 -12.98 2.36 6.14
C HIS A 240 -11.50 2.50 5.74
N THR A 241 -11.05 3.72 5.49
CA THR A 241 -9.64 4.09 5.23
C THR A 241 -9.27 5.34 6.03
N GLU A 242 -9.51 5.26 7.34
CA GLU A 242 -9.26 6.33 8.31
C GLU A 242 -7.79 6.79 8.31
N ASP A 243 -6.88 5.87 8.02
CA ASP A 243 -5.45 6.09 7.91
C ASP A 243 -5.06 6.94 6.69
N LEU A 244 -5.73 6.74 5.56
CA LEU A 244 -5.57 7.56 4.36
C LEU A 244 -6.17 8.96 4.58
N GLU A 245 -7.41 9.02 5.04
CA GLU A 245 -8.10 10.30 5.27
C GLU A 245 -7.35 11.19 6.25
N PHE A 246 -6.88 10.61 7.36
CA PHE A 246 -6.16 11.35 8.38
C PHE A 246 -4.85 11.94 7.83
N ALA A 247 -4.10 11.17 7.02
CA ALA A 247 -2.90 11.66 6.35
C ALA A 247 -3.20 12.79 5.35
N LEU A 248 -4.26 12.69 4.55
CA LEU A 248 -4.68 13.74 3.62
C LEU A 248 -5.04 15.03 4.39
N ARG A 249 -5.77 14.91 5.49
CA ARG A 249 -6.14 16.02 6.37
C ARG A 249 -4.92 16.67 7.02
N MET A 250 -3.93 15.88 7.46
CA MET A 250 -2.64 16.39 7.93
C MET A 250 -1.92 17.18 6.86
N GLN A 251 -1.79 16.64 5.64
CA GLN A 251 -1.15 17.32 4.51
C GLN A 251 -1.85 18.64 4.14
N MET A 252 -3.18 18.65 4.19
CA MET A 252 -3.97 19.87 3.96
C MET A 252 -3.70 20.97 4.98
N ASN A 253 -3.29 20.60 6.19
CA ASN A 253 -2.92 21.52 7.26
C ASN A 253 -1.41 21.78 7.32
N GLY A 254 -0.65 21.44 6.28
CA GLY A 254 0.80 21.66 6.20
C GLY A 254 1.62 20.85 7.20
N MET A 255 1.05 19.78 7.76
CA MET A 255 1.70 18.93 8.77
C MET A 255 2.65 17.95 8.09
N ARG A 256 3.89 17.90 8.55
CA ARG A 256 4.92 17.05 7.98
C ARG A 256 4.81 15.61 8.48
N ILE A 257 4.75 14.68 7.51
CA ILE A 257 4.76 13.23 7.73
C ILE A 257 6.07 12.68 7.18
N VAL A 258 6.80 11.89 7.96
CA VAL A 258 8.07 11.29 7.52
C VAL A 258 8.07 9.78 7.68
N HIS A 259 8.95 9.10 6.95
CA HIS A 259 9.14 7.66 7.02
C HIS A 259 10.38 7.32 7.84
N ALA A 260 10.25 6.38 8.79
CA ALA A 260 11.36 5.79 9.52
C ALA A 260 11.68 4.40 8.94
N PRO A 261 12.64 4.29 8.00
CA PRO A 261 12.88 3.04 7.28
C PRO A 261 13.38 1.90 8.17
N ASP A 262 14.06 2.20 9.27
CA ASP A 262 14.60 1.22 10.21
C ASP A 262 13.55 0.82 11.30
N SER A 263 12.39 1.47 11.36
CA SER A 263 11.28 1.08 12.24
C SER A 263 10.49 -0.06 11.59
N LEU A 264 10.77 -1.31 11.98
CA LEU A 264 10.18 -2.49 11.37
C LEU A 264 8.93 -2.95 12.11
N VAL A 265 7.87 -3.20 11.35
CA VAL A 265 6.61 -3.77 11.81
C VAL A 265 6.28 -5.00 10.99
N TYR A 266 6.02 -6.10 11.67
CA TYR A 266 5.70 -7.38 11.08
C TYR A 266 4.19 -7.60 11.15
N THR A 267 3.56 -7.82 10.00
CA THR A 267 2.11 -8.03 9.89
C THR A 267 1.80 -9.31 9.12
N HIS A 268 0.61 -9.85 9.34
CA HIS A 268 0.14 -11.03 8.61
C HIS A 268 -0.71 -10.61 7.41
N GLY A 269 -0.18 -10.90 6.20
CA GLY A 269 -0.98 -10.71 4.98
C GLY A 269 -2.11 -11.74 4.87
N PRO A 270 -3.21 -11.41 4.16
CA PRO A 270 -4.27 -12.35 3.80
C PRO A 270 -3.74 -13.67 3.23
N LYS A 271 -4.29 -14.80 3.74
CA LYS A 271 -3.84 -16.15 3.38
C LYS A 271 -4.52 -16.69 2.12
N THR A 272 -5.68 -16.15 1.74
CA THR A 272 -6.52 -16.64 0.65
C THR A 272 -6.88 -15.53 -0.32
N TRP A 273 -7.22 -15.90 -1.57
CA TRP A 273 -7.66 -14.93 -2.57
C TRP A 273 -8.90 -14.12 -2.16
N PRO A 274 -9.98 -14.72 -1.64
CA PRO A 274 -11.16 -13.93 -1.25
C PRO A 274 -10.85 -12.88 -0.18
N THR A 275 -10.03 -13.22 0.82
CA THR A 275 -9.66 -12.28 1.89
C THR A 275 -8.74 -11.18 1.38
N LEU A 276 -7.78 -11.51 0.50
CA LEU A 276 -6.93 -10.53 -0.16
C LEU A 276 -7.76 -9.58 -1.04
N LEU A 277 -8.63 -10.12 -1.89
CA LEU A 277 -9.49 -9.32 -2.77
C LEU A 277 -10.36 -8.36 -1.96
N LYS A 278 -10.98 -8.83 -0.87
CA LYS A 278 -11.80 -8.00 0.03
C LYS A 278 -11.00 -6.85 0.63
N GLN A 279 -9.80 -7.12 1.14
CA GLN A 279 -8.90 -6.11 1.71
C GLN A 279 -8.51 -5.06 0.65
N ARG A 280 -8.09 -5.50 -0.54
CA ARG A 280 -7.64 -4.61 -1.62
C ARG A 280 -8.77 -3.77 -2.21
N VAL A 281 -9.95 -4.37 -2.38
CA VAL A 281 -11.15 -3.63 -2.80
C VAL A 281 -11.49 -2.54 -1.79
N ARG A 282 -11.41 -2.82 -0.48
CA ARG A 282 -11.65 -1.83 0.57
C ARG A 282 -10.65 -0.67 0.45
N TRP A 283 -9.36 -0.95 0.32
CA TRP A 283 -8.34 0.10 0.21
C TRP A 283 -8.49 0.95 -1.06
N THR A 284 -8.66 0.30 -2.22
CA THR A 284 -8.82 1.02 -3.50
C THR A 284 -10.12 1.81 -3.55
N TYR A 285 -11.23 1.24 -3.04
CA TYR A 285 -12.51 1.93 -2.95
C TYR A 285 -12.42 3.16 -2.03
N GLY A 286 -11.81 3.01 -0.85
CA GLY A 286 -11.58 4.12 0.07
C GLY A 286 -10.71 5.22 -0.55
N PHE A 287 -9.63 4.84 -1.26
CA PHE A 287 -8.82 5.79 -2.02
C PHE A 287 -9.66 6.54 -3.07
N LEU A 288 -10.44 5.85 -3.90
CA LEU A 288 -11.27 6.48 -4.92
C LEU A 288 -12.32 7.42 -4.30
N ARG A 289 -12.96 7.02 -3.19
CA ARG A 289 -13.94 7.86 -2.49
C ARG A 289 -13.30 9.13 -1.91
N ASN A 290 -12.22 8.98 -1.16
CA ASN A 290 -11.51 10.14 -0.63
C ASN A 290 -11.05 11.07 -1.75
N MET A 291 -10.44 10.54 -2.81
CA MET A 291 -9.85 11.37 -3.87
C MET A 291 -10.86 12.00 -4.83
N LEU A 292 -11.97 11.33 -5.14
CA LEU A 292 -12.94 11.84 -6.11
C LEU A 292 -14.12 12.58 -5.46
N SER A 293 -14.39 12.35 -4.16
CA SER A 293 -15.47 13.01 -3.43
C SER A 293 -14.92 14.05 -2.44
N ASP A 294 -14.21 13.61 -1.41
CA ASP A 294 -13.93 14.43 -0.22
C ASP A 294 -12.73 15.35 -0.41
N TYR A 295 -11.67 14.87 -1.09
CA TYR A 295 -10.40 15.57 -1.27
C TYR A 295 -10.06 15.90 -2.73
N ARG A 296 -11.06 15.93 -3.65
CA ARG A 296 -10.84 16.23 -5.07
C ARG A 296 -10.12 17.55 -5.33
N TYR A 297 -10.28 18.52 -4.44
CA TYR A 297 -9.65 19.83 -4.52
C TYR A 297 -8.14 19.82 -4.22
N MET A 298 -7.58 18.68 -3.77
CA MET A 298 -6.14 18.50 -3.62
C MET A 298 -5.42 18.32 -4.95
N PHE A 299 -6.13 17.85 -6.00
CA PHE A 299 -5.52 17.68 -7.32
C PHE A 299 -5.08 19.02 -7.89
N PHE A 300 -3.84 19.04 -8.39
CA PHE A 300 -3.18 20.21 -9.00
C PHE A 300 -3.08 21.44 -8.08
N LYS A 301 -3.30 21.28 -6.78
CA LYS A 301 -3.13 22.33 -5.79
C LYS A 301 -1.64 22.58 -5.53
N LYS A 302 -1.13 23.73 -5.98
CA LYS A 302 0.30 24.09 -5.92
C LYS A 302 0.83 24.20 -4.49
N ASP A 303 0.00 24.65 -3.54
CA ASP A 303 0.36 24.78 -2.12
C ASP A 303 0.73 23.44 -1.46
N LEU A 304 0.28 22.33 -2.04
CA LEU A 304 0.64 20.97 -1.59
C LEU A 304 1.93 20.44 -2.26
N GLY A 305 2.64 21.27 -3.01
CA GLY A 305 3.89 20.91 -3.66
C GLY A 305 3.76 19.66 -4.55
N ASN A 306 4.70 18.73 -4.41
CA ASN A 306 4.72 17.49 -5.21
C ASN A 306 3.52 16.58 -4.94
N LEU A 307 2.93 16.61 -3.73
CA LEU A 307 1.75 15.82 -3.42
C LEU A 307 0.58 16.16 -4.34
N GLY A 308 0.20 17.44 -4.39
CA GLY A 308 -0.95 17.91 -5.17
C GLY A 308 -0.68 17.93 -6.67
N THR A 309 0.52 18.32 -7.10
CA THR A 309 0.84 18.54 -8.51
C THR A 309 1.24 17.28 -9.26
N PHE A 310 1.79 16.26 -8.56
CA PHE A 310 2.34 15.08 -9.21
C PHE A 310 1.85 13.77 -8.59
N ILE A 311 2.04 13.54 -7.27
CA ILE A 311 1.82 12.23 -6.65
C ILE A 311 0.34 11.80 -6.69
N LEU A 312 -0.58 12.64 -6.25
CA LEU A 312 -2.02 12.30 -6.26
C LEU A 312 -2.59 12.19 -7.69
N PRO A 313 -2.30 13.12 -8.62
CA PRO A 313 -2.70 12.95 -10.03
C PRO A 313 -2.17 11.67 -10.64
N PHE A 314 -0.90 11.32 -10.39
CA PHE A 314 -0.32 10.10 -10.92
C PHE A 314 -0.92 8.83 -10.29
N ALA A 315 -1.17 8.81 -8.99
CA ALA A 315 -1.85 7.71 -8.32
C ALA A 315 -3.26 7.48 -8.87
N MET A 316 -3.99 8.53 -9.20
CA MET A 316 -5.30 8.42 -9.86
C MET A 316 -5.16 7.94 -11.31
N LEU A 317 -4.21 8.49 -12.06
CA LEU A 317 -3.93 8.10 -13.44
C LEU A 317 -3.54 6.62 -13.56
N SER A 318 -2.76 6.09 -12.61
CA SER A 318 -2.38 4.67 -12.59
C SER A 318 -3.58 3.74 -12.45
N ASN A 319 -4.56 4.11 -11.62
CA ASN A 319 -5.82 3.37 -11.51
C ASN A 319 -6.63 3.43 -12.83
N LEU A 320 -6.69 4.59 -13.46
CA LEU A 320 -7.38 4.76 -14.75
C LEU A 320 -6.71 3.94 -15.86
N ILE A 321 -5.37 3.98 -15.96
CA ILE A 321 -4.61 3.16 -16.90
C ILE A 321 -4.91 1.68 -16.66
N THR A 322 -4.93 1.21 -15.42
CA THR A 322 -5.25 -0.18 -15.09
C THR A 322 -6.66 -0.57 -15.56
N ILE A 323 -7.65 0.29 -15.34
CA ILE A 323 -9.03 0.04 -15.77
C ILE A 323 -9.12 -0.09 -17.29
N ILE A 324 -8.44 0.78 -18.03
CA ILE A 324 -8.46 0.78 -19.51
C ILE A 324 -7.62 -0.38 -20.08
N ALA A 325 -6.45 -0.66 -19.50
CA ALA A 325 -5.53 -1.70 -19.99
C ALA A 325 -6.08 -3.13 -19.79
N PHE A 326 -6.85 -3.37 -18.73
CA PHE A 326 -7.29 -4.72 -18.39
C PHE A 326 -8.14 -5.41 -19.45
N PRO A 327 -9.15 -4.77 -20.06
CA PRO A 327 -9.87 -5.36 -21.18
C PRO A 327 -8.97 -5.76 -22.35
N PHE A 328 -7.97 -4.94 -22.69
CA PHE A 328 -6.99 -5.25 -23.74
C PHE A 328 -6.12 -6.46 -23.38
N LEU A 329 -5.72 -6.55 -22.12
CA LEU A 329 -4.95 -7.69 -21.61
C LEU A 329 -5.77 -9.00 -21.71
N ILE A 330 -7.03 -8.98 -21.29
CA ILE A 330 -7.94 -10.14 -21.41
C ILE A 330 -8.17 -10.51 -22.87
N TRP A 331 -8.42 -9.52 -23.72
CA TRP A 331 -8.59 -9.74 -25.16
C TRP A 331 -7.34 -10.37 -25.79
N GLY A 332 -6.15 -9.86 -25.48
CA GLY A 332 -4.86 -10.40 -25.93
C GLY A 332 -4.67 -11.86 -25.50
N LEU A 333 -5.00 -12.17 -24.24
CA LEU A 333 -4.90 -13.53 -23.69
C LEU A 333 -5.87 -14.49 -24.43
N VAL A 334 -7.15 -14.10 -24.56
CA VAL A 334 -8.17 -14.90 -25.24
C VAL A 334 -7.79 -15.10 -26.71
N SER A 335 -7.36 -14.06 -27.40
CA SER A 335 -6.90 -14.13 -28.80
C SER A 335 -5.71 -15.05 -28.97
N SER A 336 -4.76 -15.02 -28.06
CA SER A 336 -3.57 -15.89 -28.07
C SER A 336 -3.96 -17.36 -27.88
N ILE A 337 -4.83 -17.64 -26.90
CA ILE A 337 -5.35 -19.00 -26.66
C ILE A 337 -6.13 -19.51 -27.89
N TYR A 338 -6.95 -18.66 -28.49
CA TYR A 338 -7.73 -19.01 -29.68
C TYR A 338 -6.80 -19.33 -30.89
N LYS A 339 -5.80 -18.48 -31.16
CA LYS A 339 -4.79 -18.70 -32.20
C LYS A 339 -4.02 -20.00 -31.96
N PHE A 340 -3.56 -20.24 -30.73
CA PHE A 340 -2.89 -21.48 -30.35
C PHE A 340 -3.77 -22.71 -30.60
N GLY A 341 -5.06 -22.63 -30.23
CA GLY A 341 -6.03 -23.70 -30.48
C GLY A 341 -6.23 -24.01 -31.96
N ILE A 342 -6.32 -22.99 -32.82
CA ILE A 342 -6.42 -23.17 -34.28
C ILE A 342 -5.13 -23.80 -34.84
N GLU A 343 -3.98 -23.33 -34.45
CA GLU A 343 -2.69 -23.88 -34.88
C GLU A 343 -2.54 -25.35 -34.47
N TRP A 344 -2.96 -25.67 -33.25
CA TRP A 344 -2.95 -27.05 -32.78
C TRP A 344 -3.86 -27.97 -33.60
N VAL A 345 -5.10 -27.56 -33.86
CA VAL A 345 -6.04 -28.33 -34.68
C VAL A 345 -5.56 -28.48 -36.12
N SER A 346 -4.94 -27.43 -36.69
CA SER A 346 -4.52 -27.42 -38.10
C SER A 346 -3.20 -28.13 -38.39
N ARG A 347 -2.26 -28.13 -37.44
CA ARG A 347 -0.87 -28.65 -37.62
C ARG A 347 -0.61 -29.94 -36.83
N GLY A 348 -1.54 -30.40 -36.00
CA GLY A 348 -1.29 -31.49 -35.06
C GLY A 348 -0.46 -31.01 -33.86
N PHE A 349 -0.24 -31.93 -32.91
CA PHE A 349 0.49 -31.65 -31.66
C PHE A 349 2.02 -31.69 -31.95
N ASP A 350 2.52 -30.62 -32.54
CA ASP A 350 3.99 -30.43 -32.69
C ASP A 350 4.45 -29.36 -31.67
N ILE A 351 4.89 -29.83 -30.49
CA ILE A 351 5.51 -28.95 -29.50
C ILE A 351 6.92 -28.65 -30.03
N LYS A 352 7.02 -27.63 -30.87
CA LYS A 352 8.33 -27.05 -31.16
C LYS A 352 8.91 -26.51 -29.86
N THR A 353 9.98 -27.07 -29.38
CA THR A 353 10.78 -26.45 -28.34
C THR A 353 11.11 -25.03 -28.79
N PRO A 354 10.82 -24.01 -27.95
CA PRO A 354 11.12 -22.63 -28.31
C PRO A 354 12.63 -22.55 -28.60
N SER A 355 13.01 -22.46 -29.87
CA SER A 355 14.38 -22.12 -30.25
C SER A 355 14.51 -20.61 -30.04
N PHE A 356 15.39 -20.22 -29.12
CA PHE A 356 15.75 -18.82 -28.96
C PHE A 356 16.66 -18.43 -30.11
N ASP A 357 16.07 -17.81 -31.14
CA ASP A 357 16.81 -17.30 -32.28
C ASP A 357 16.91 -15.77 -32.16
N LEU A 358 18.14 -15.30 -31.99
CA LEU A 358 18.45 -13.87 -31.88
C LEU A 358 18.00 -13.05 -33.11
N PHE A 359 17.88 -13.72 -34.29
CA PHE A 359 17.41 -13.06 -35.51
C PHE A 359 15.89 -12.85 -35.59
N TYR A 360 15.14 -13.59 -34.80
CA TYR A 360 13.68 -13.45 -34.69
C TYR A 360 13.22 -12.71 -33.41
N THR A 361 14.09 -11.87 -32.85
CA THR A 361 13.69 -11.03 -31.71
C THR A 361 12.62 -10.02 -32.14
N ASN A 362 11.66 -9.81 -31.27
CA ASN A 362 10.63 -8.78 -31.49
C ASN A 362 11.28 -7.38 -31.47
N ASN A 363 11.42 -6.76 -32.65
CA ASN A 363 12.07 -5.46 -32.82
C ASN A 363 11.12 -4.27 -32.57
N GLN A 364 9.91 -4.51 -32.09
CA GLN A 364 8.98 -3.43 -31.79
C GLN A 364 9.42 -2.65 -30.55
N SER A 365 9.36 -1.33 -30.62
CA SER A 365 9.85 -0.42 -29.57
C SER A 365 9.24 -0.68 -28.21
N TYR A 366 7.98 -1.13 -28.14
CA TYR A 366 7.32 -1.45 -26.87
C TYR A 366 7.98 -2.62 -26.13
N ALA A 367 8.60 -3.57 -26.83
CA ALA A 367 9.31 -4.69 -26.21
C ALA A 367 10.55 -4.20 -25.45
N TYR A 368 11.31 -3.28 -26.06
CA TYR A 368 12.49 -2.68 -25.41
C TYR A 368 12.10 -1.81 -24.20
N ILE A 369 11.03 -1.01 -24.33
CA ILE A 369 10.53 -0.19 -23.22
C ILE A 369 10.04 -1.10 -22.07
N SER A 370 9.33 -2.19 -22.39
CA SER A 370 8.87 -3.15 -21.38
C SER A 370 10.02 -3.86 -20.68
N LEU A 371 11.09 -4.22 -21.42
CA LEU A 371 12.29 -4.79 -20.83
C LEU A 371 13.00 -3.79 -19.91
N LEU A 372 13.12 -2.54 -20.33
CA LEU A 372 13.68 -1.47 -19.51
C LEU A 372 12.89 -1.26 -18.22
N LEU A 373 11.55 -1.20 -18.31
CA LEU A 373 10.65 -1.12 -17.14
C LEU A 373 10.87 -2.30 -16.19
N LEU A 374 11.02 -3.50 -16.73
CA LEU A 374 11.29 -4.69 -15.94
C LEU A 374 12.62 -4.56 -15.19
N ILE A 375 13.68 -4.14 -15.87
CA ILE A 375 15.02 -3.94 -15.27
C ILE A 375 14.93 -2.88 -14.15
N ILE A 376 14.26 -1.77 -14.39
CA ILE A 376 14.09 -0.70 -13.39
C ILE A 376 13.28 -1.22 -12.18
N THR A 377 12.22 -1.98 -12.41
CA THR A 377 11.43 -2.60 -11.32
C THR A 377 12.31 -3.52 -10.47
N PHE A 378 13.13 -4.37 -11.09
CA PHE A 378 14.08 -5.20 -10.37
C PHE A 378 15.10 -4.38 -9.58
N LEU A 379 15.62 -3.30 -10.17
CA LEU A 379 16.55 -2.39 -9.49
C LEU A 379 15.89 -1.76 -8.25
N ILE A 380 14.64 -1.32 -8.34
CA ILE A 380 13.89 -0.77 -7.21
C ILE A 380 13.72 -1.81 -6.10
N VAL A 381 13.31 -3.04 -6.45
CA VAL A 381 13.18 -4.14 -5.48
C VAL A 381 14.55 -4.50 -4.88
N TYR A 382 15.60 -4.51 -5.68
CA TYR A 382 16.98 -4.72 -5.21
C TYR A 382 17.38 -3.66 -4.18
N ILE A 383 17.14 -2.38 -4.47
CA ILE A 383 17.43 -1.27 -3.56
C ILE A 383 16.67 -1.45 -2.25
N SER A 384 15.37 -1.75 -2.31
CA SER A 384 14.54 -1.96 -1.12
C SER A 384 15.07 -3.10 -0.24
N ARG A 385 15.42 -4.24 -0.84
CA ARG A 385 15.93 -5.41 -0.13
C ARG A 385 17.32 -5.20 0.44
N ARG A 386 18.23 -4.60 -0.32
CA ARG A 386 19.63 -4.45 0.07
C ARG A 386 19.85 -3.29 1.03
N SER A 387 19.28 -2.14 0.72
CA SER A 387 19.59 -0.89 1.42
C SER A 387 18.67 -0.62 2.61
N ILE A 388 17.43 -1.12 2.58
CA ILE A 388 16.41 -0.85 3.61
C ILE A 388 16.24 -2.07 4.51
N LEU A 389 15.87 -3.22 3.94
CA LEU A 389 15.53 -4.42 4.70
C LEU A 389 16.73 -5.32 5.02
N ARG A 390 17.87 -5.16 4.33
CA ARG A 390 19.08 -6.00 4.46
C ARG A 390 18.81 -7.51 4.30
N THR A 391 17.81 -7.87 3.46
CA THR A 391 17.37 -9.24 3.21
C THR A 391 18.02 -9.85 1.96
N ARG A 392 17.80 -11.16 1.75
CA ARG A 392 18.33 -11.88 0.56
C ARG A 392 17.72 -11.33 -0.73
N LEU A 393 18.55 -11.16 -1.76
CA LEU A 393 18.14 -10.57 -3.04
C LEU A 393 17.22 -11.47 -3.85
N LEU A 394 17.55 -12.74 -3.96
CA LEU A 394 16.77 -13.71 -4.71
C LEU A 394 15.96 -14.59 -3.77
N SER A 395 14.67 -14.66 -4.02
CA SER A 395 13.75 -15.55 -3.33
C SER A 395 12.58 -15.90 -4.26
N PHE A 396 11.88 -16.98 -3.95
CA PHE A 396 10.67 -17.40 -4.65
C PHE A 396 9.60 -16.30 -4.73
N ASP A 397 9.56 -15.42 -3.73
CA ASP A 397 8.61 -14.30 -3.67
C ASP A 397 8.70 -13.38 -4.90
N LEU A 398 9.91 -13.20 -5.48
CA LEU A 398 10.09 -12.38 -6.68
C LEU A 398 9.38 -12.97 -7.91
N LEU A 399 9.34 -14.27 -8.03
CA LEU A 399 8.63 -14.93 -9.15
C LEU A 399 7.12 -14.67 -9.05
N THR A 400 6.58 -14.64 -7.83
CA THR A 400 5.15 -14.35 -7.62
C THR A 400 4.80 -12.89 -7.93
N PHE A 401 5.77 -11.98 -7.83
CA PHE A 401 5.57 -10.55 -8.13
C PHE A 401 5.25 -10.28 -9.62
N PHE A 402 5.72 -11.11 -10.54
CA PHE A 402 5.37 -10.98 -11.97
C PHE A 402 3.89 -11.19 -12.26
N ILE A 403 3.22 -12.00 -11.45
CA ILE A 403 1.79 -12.31 -11.62
C ILE A 403 0.92 -11.28 -10.86
N TYR A 404 1.52 -10.51 -9.95
CA TYR A 404 0.82 -9.53 -9.13
C TYR A 404 -0.02 -8.52 -9.94
N PRO A 405 0.48 -7.88 -11.04
CA PRO A 405 -0.30 -6.90 -11.79
C PRO A 405 -1.58 -7.47 -12.38
N PHE A 406 -1.58 -8.76 -12.76
CA PHE A 406 -2.79 -9.44 -13.25
C PHE A 406 -3.87 -9.49 -12.17
N PHE A 407 -3.51 -9.88 -10.95
CA PHE A 407 -4.44 -9.91 -9.83
C PHE A 407 -4.83 -8.50 -9.36
N ALA A 408 -3.89 -7.55 -9.40
CA ALA A 408 -4.13 -6.16 -9.04
C ALA A 408 -5.26 -5.54 -9.86
N SER A 409 -5.31 -5.82 -11.15
CA SER A 409 -6.35 -5.30 -12.05
C SER A 409 -7.76 -5.68 -11.60
N TRP A 410 -7.96 -6.87 -11.01
CA TRP A 410 -9.28 -7.33 -10.56
C TRP A 410 -9.86 -6.48 -9.43
N TRP A 411 -9.06 -6.13 -8.42
CA TRP A 411 -9.60 -5.31 -7.33
C TRP A 411 -9.75 -3.84 -7.72
N VAL A 412 -8.91 -3.32 -8.63
CA VAL A 412 -9.08 -1.96 -9.16
C VAL A 412 -10.41 -1.85 -9.91
N ILE A 413 -10.70 -2.78 -10.81
CA ILE A 413 -11.95 -2.79 -11.57
C ILE A 413 -13.16 -2.97 -10.65
N LYS A 414 -13.09 -3.93 -9.71
CA LYS A 414 -14.17 -4.16 -8.76
C LYS A 414 -14.42 -2.94 -7.88
N SER A 415 -13.38 -2.21 -7.50
CA SER A 415 -13.49 -0.98 -6.72
C SER A 415 -14.12 0.14 -7.53
N ALA A 416 -13.73 0.30 -8.81
CA ALA A 416 -14.33 1.26 -9.71
C ALA A 416 -15.82 0.96 -9.95
N TYR A 417 -16.17 -0.32 -10.16
CA TYR A 417 -17.57 -0.75 -10.26
C TYR A 417 -18.37 -0.42 -8.98
N ASN A 418 -17.82 -0.74 -7.81
CA ASN A 418 -18.45 -0.42 -6.53
C ASN A 418 -18.60 1.10 -6.34
N PHE A 419 -17.62 1.89 -6.78
CA PHE A 419 -17.68 3.35 -6.74
C PHE A 419 -18.84 3.89 -7.58
N VAL A 420 -18.96 3.45 -8.83
CA VAL A 420 -20.02 3.90 -9.75
C VAL A 420 -21.41 3.45 -9.28
N THR A 421 -21.53 2.22 -8.76
CA THR A 421 -22.81 1.66 -8.29
C THR A 421 -23.15 2.04 -6.84
N SER A 422 -22.33 2.85 -6.20
CA SER A 422 -22.48 3.28 -4.80
C SER A 422 -22.62 2.12 -3.78
N LYS A 423 -22.11 0.93 -4.13
CA LYS A 423 -22.06 -0.21 -3.20
C LYS A 423 -20.99 0.05 -2.14
N LYS A 424 -21.42 0.14 -0.87
CA LYS A 424 -20.47 0.23 0.24
C LYS A 424 -19.63 -1.04 0.33
N SER A 425 -18.33 -0.89 0.54
CA SER A 425 -17.44 -2.01 0.89
C SER A 425 -17.73 -2.42 2.32
N ALA A 426 -17.92 -3.72 2.58
CA ALA A 426 -18.08 -4.20 3.96
C ALA A 426 -16.73 -4.14 4.70
N TRP A 427 -16.76 -3.80 5.99
CA TRP A 427 -15.56 -3.77 6.84
C TRP A 427 -14.94 -5.17 6.99
N ARG A 428 -15.74 -6.19 7.33
CA ARG A 428 -15.35 -7.62 7.48
C ARG A 428 -16.44 -8.54 6.93
#